data_ff0e7273324e0135fb73e411e7dcc855
#
_entry.id   ff0e7273324e0135fb73e411e7dcc855
#
_cell.length_a   1.000
_cell.length_b   1.000
_cell.length_c   1.000
_cell.angle_alpha   90.00
_cell.angle_beta   90.00
_cell.angle_gamma   90.00
#
_symmetry.space_group_name_H-M   'P 1'
#
loop_
_entity.id
_entity.type
_entity.pdbx_description
1 polymer ?
#
loop_
_entity_poly.entity_id
_entity_poly.type
_entity_poly.pdbx_seq_one_letter_code
_entity_poly.pdbx_strand_id
1 'polypeptide(L)'
;LLSLAGHYGGYLTHGEDYLTKYMPLGMKSILNIDQQSNEYMAINSVIDSTSEEALYYKNHIQPIIKTYCYECHGKKKQKGEMRLDTLNWNMTNGSDAERWHSALNVINLGEMPPKKKAQLKNDERRMVVDWLSDNLKKAALAKQVDNRSVMRRLTKVQYTNSLNELLGVSVNFGDVLPDDGKSKMGFSNNGNILQT
;
A
#
# COMPACT_ATOMS: atom_id res chain seq x y z
N LEU A 1 18.73 21.55 24.64
CA LEU A 1 17.27 21.50 24.70
C LEU A 1 16.61 21.84 23.35
N LEU A 2 17.03 22.89 22.66
CA LEU A 2 16.49 23.31 21.35
C LEU A 2 16.74 22.26 20.23
N SER A 3 17.88 21.58 20.23
CA SER A 3 18.20 20.57 19.23
C SER A 3 17.36 19.29 19.38
N LEU A 4 17.02 18.91 20.60
CA LEU A 4 16.13 17.79 20.89
C LEU A 4 14.68 18.07 20.44
N ALA A 5 14.19 19.31 20.70
CA ALA A 5 12.85 19.70 20.27
C ALA A 5 12.69 19.72 18.74
N GLY A 6 13.72 20.16 18.02
CA GLY A 6 13.76 20.10 16.56
C GLY A 6 13.78 18.67 16.00
N HIS A 7 14.51 17.76 16.65
CA HIS A 7 14.55 16.36 16.28
C HIS A 7 13.19 15.68 16.48
N TYR A 8 12.55 15.88 17.61
CA TYR A 8 11.19 15.35 17.88
C TYR A 8 10.12 15.96 16.96
N GLY A 9 10.22 17.24 16.64
CA GLY A 9 9.32 17.88 15.67
C GLY A 9 9.45 17.28 14.27
N GLY A 10 10.67 17.08 13.80
CA GLY A 10 10.94 16.45 12.52
C GLY A 10 10.48 14.99 12.46
N TYR A 11 10.69 14.21 13.51
CA TYR A 11 10.19 12.85 13.66
C TYR A 11 8.66 12.76 13.52
N LEU A 12 7.95 13.70 14.16
CA LEU A 12 6.49 13.77 14.12
C LEU A 12 5.93 14.14 12.75
N THR A 13 6.67 14.93 11.96
CA THR A 13 6.19 15.47 10.68
C THR A 13 6.68 14.67 9.46
N HIS A 14 7.87 14.09 9.53
CA HIS A 14 8.57 13.47 8.38
C HIS A 14 8.82 11.97 8.54
N GLY A 15 8.51 11.37 9.69
CA GLY A 15 8.74 9.96 9.99
C GLY A 15 10.08 9.69 10.69
N GLU A 16 10.26 8.45 11.12
CA GLU A 16 11.39 8.01 11.98
C GLU A 16 12.75 8.16 11.30
N ASP A 17 12.80 8.05 10.00
CA ASP A 17 14.02 7.99 9.20
C ASP A 17 14.34 9.31 8.47
N TYR A 18 13.62 10.42 8.75
CA TYR A 18 13.75 11.66 7.99
C TYR A 18 15.17 12.23 7.99
N LEU A 19 15.92 12.08 9.10
CA LEU A 19 17.32 12.53 9.18
C LEU A 19 18.30 11.57 8.51
N THR A 20 17.99 10.28 8.50
CA THR A 20 18.90 9.24 8.02
C THR A 20 18.66 8.88 6.56
N LYS A 21 17.47 9.12 6.03
CA LYS A 21 17.07 8.78 4.66
C LYS A 21 18.01 9.39 3.59
N TYR A 22 18.40 10.63 3.77
CA TYR A 22 19.24 11.38 2.83
C TYR A 22 20.69 11.51 3.27
N MET A 23 21.09 10.80 4.33
CA MET A 23 22.45 10.82 4.87
C MET A 23 23.42 10.06 3.96
N PRO A 24 24.61 10.60 3.64
CA PRO A 24 25.64 9.88 2.87
C PRO A 24 26.02 8.55 3.52
N LEU A 25 26.26 7.52 2.70
CA LEU A 25 26.57 6.16 3.15
C LEU A 25 27.75 6.11 4.15
N GLY A 26 28.80 6.92 3.94
CA GLY A 26 29.92 6.99 4.86
C GLY A 26 29.57 7.53 6.25
N MET A 27 28.54 8.36 6.36
CA MET A 27 28.07 8.90 7.64
C MET A 27 27.14 7.92 8.35
N LYS A 28 26.39 7.12 7.61
CA LYS A 28 25.54 6.04 8.16
C LYS A 28 26.38 4.95 8.80
N SER A 29 27.51 4.59 8.18
CA SER A 29 28.42 3.58 8.71
C SER A 29 29.11 4.02 9.99
N ILE A 30 29.49 5.30 10.12
CA ILE A 30 30.10 5.86 11.35
C ILE A 30 29.10 5.83 12.53
N LEU A 31 27.82 6.04 12.23
CA LEU A 31 26.74 6.05 13.24
C LEU A 31 26.10 4.68 13.47
N ASN A 32 26.61 3.62 12.83
CA ASN A 32 26.11 2.24 12.94
C ASN A 32 24.61 2.06 12.59
N ILE A 33 24.05 2.99 11.80
CA ILE A 33 22.62 3.02 11.49
C ILE A 33 22.22 1.85 10.58
N ASP A 34 23.10 1.47 9.64
CA ASP A 34 22.84 0.39 8.69
C ASP A 34 22.86 -1.01 9.33
N GLN A 35 23.60 -1.21 10.44
CA GLN A 35 23.63 -2.50 11.13
C GLN A 35 22.34 -2.74 11.92
N GLN A 36 21.80 -1.72 12.59
CA GLN A 36 20.52 -1.85 13.30
C GLN A 36 19.34 -2.10 12.36
N SER A 37 19.29 -1.41 11.21
CA SER A 37 18.22 -1.63 10.24
C SER A 37 18.27 -3.02 9.62
N ASN A 38 19.46 -3.57 9.34
CA ASN A 38 19.62 -4.91 8.80
C ASN A 38 19.29 -6.01 9.83
N GLU A 39 19.60 -5.80 11.10
CA GLU A 39 19.26 -6.74 12.17
C GLU A 39 17.75 -6.74 12.46
N TYR A 40 17.10 -5.58 12.50
CA TYR A 40 15.65 -5.45 12.60
C TYR A 40 14.92 -6.06 11.40
N MET A 41 15.44 -5.86 10.18
CA MET A 41 14.89 -6.47 8.97
C MET A 41 15.06 -7.99 8.98
N ALA A 42 16.21 -8.49 9.42
CA ALA A 42 16.47 -9.93 9.52
C ALA A 42 15.59 -10.59 10.60
N ILE A 43 15.46 -9.99 11.77
CA ILE A 43 14.60 -10.48 12.86
C ILE A 43 13.13 -10.46 12.43
N ASN A 44 12.64 -9.37 11.84
CA ASN A 44 11.28 -9.27 11.35
C ASN A 44 10.99 -10.24 10.21
N SER A 45 11.95 -10.50 9.31
CA SER A 45 11.77 -11.48 8.24
C SER A 45 11.71 -12.92 8.77
N VAL A 46 12.45 -13.23 9.84
CA VAL A 46 12.40 -14.56 10.50
C VAL A 46 11.09 -14.72 11.27
N ILE A 47 10.65 -13.72 12.02
CA ILE A 47 9.38 -13.73 12.74
C ILE A 47 8.21 -13.83 11.75
N ASP A 48 8.26 -13.10 10.64
CA ASP A 48 7.23 -13.11 9.61
C ASP A 48 7.12 -14.48 8.90
N SER A 49 8.24 -15.16 8.67
CA SER A 49 8.26 -16.47 8.00
C SER A 49 7.80 -17.65 8.88
N THR A 50 7.82 -17.50 10.20
CA THR A 50 7.39 -18.51 11.18
C THR A 50 6.06 -18.21 11.84
N SER A 51 5.43 -17.08 11.51
CA SER A 51 4.11 -16.74 12.03
C SER A 51 3.07 -17.77 11.60
N GLU A 52 2.05 -17.98 12.40
CA GLU A 52 0.92 -18.86 12.09
C GLU A 52 0.28 -18.48 10.73
N GLU A 53 0.20 -17.20 10.45
CA GLU A 53 -0.30 -16.67 9.18
C GLU A 53 0.57 -17.03 7.98
N ALA A 54 1.90 -16.98 8.13
CA ALA A 54 2.84 -17.41 7.10
C ALA A 54 2.74 -18.90 6.81
N LEU A 55 2.62 -19.71 7.86
CA LEU A 55 2.43 -21.16 7.74
C LEU A 55 1.09 -21.48 7.09
N TYR A 56 0.01 -20.78 7.46
CA TYR A 56 -1.30 -20.96 6.84
C TYR A 56 -1.24 -20.63 5.34
N TYR A 57 -0.66 -19.49 4.97
CA TYR A 57 -0.45 -19.15 3.56
C TYR A 57 0.30 -20.23 2.80
N LYS A 58 1.46 -20.64 3.32
CA LYS A 58 2.34 -21.60 2.68
C LYS A 58 1.70 -22.98 2.50
N ASN A 59 0.91 -23.42 3.49
CA ASN A 59 0.36 -24.77 3.50
C ASN A 59 -1.00 -24.86 2.80
N HIS A 60 -1.80 -23.79 2.81
CA HIS A 60 -3.18 -23.84 2.32
C HIS A 60 -3.42 -22.96 1.09
N ILE A 61 -2.91 -21.73 1.07
CA ILE A 61 -3.23 -20.77 0.03
C ILE A 61 -2.26 -20.87 -1.16
N GLN A 62 -0.96 -20.87 -0.88
CA GLN A 62 0.07 -20.91 -1.92
C GLN A 62 -0.04 -22.12 -2.86
N PRO A 63 -0.35 -23.35 -2.40
CA PRO A 63 -0.54 -24.50 -3.30
C PRO A 63 -1.68 -24.29 -4.28
N ILE A 64 -2.79 -23.68 -3.85
CA ILE A 64 -3.94 -23.39 -4.71
C ILE A 64 -3.52 -22.36 -5.78
N ILE A 65 -2.92 -21.23 -5.36
CA ILE A 65 -2.46 -20.19 -6.28
C ILE A 65 -1.43 -20.76 -7.26
N LYS A 66 -0.50 -21.60 -6.80
CA LYS A 66 0.49 -22.26 -7.65
C LYS A 66 -0.14 -23.14 -8.70
N THR A 67 -1.16 -23.89 -8.35
CA THR A 67 -1.83 -24.84 -9.24
C THR A 67 -2.64 -24.12 -10.32
N TYR A 68 -3.40 -23.10 -9.98
CA TYR A 68 -4.36 -22.48 -10.88
C TYR A 68 -3.86 -21.18 -11.53
N CYS A 69 -2.89 -20.48 -10.94
CA CYS A 69 -2.52 -19.14 -11.37
C CYS A 69 -1.12 -19.03 -11.96
N TYR A 70 -0.11 -19.75 -11.43
CA TYR A 70 1.31 -19.56 -11.82
C TYR A 70 1.62 -19.94 -13.25
N GLU A 71 0.82 -20.79 -13.90
CA GLU A 71 1.02 -21.11 -15.32
C GLU A 71 0.96 -19.86 -16.21
N CYS A 72 0.08 -18.89 -15.83
CA CYS A 72 -0.12 -17.65 -16.57
C CYS A 72 0.47 -16.42 -15.88
N HIS A 73 0.58 -16.43 -14.55
CA HIS A 73 1.03 -15.32 -13.71
C HIS A 73 2.27 -15.66 -12.88
N GLY A 74 3.25 -16.31 -13.51
CA GLY A 74 4.51 -16.74 -12.89
C GLY A 74 5.73 -16.35 -13.73
N LYS A 75 6.87 -16.97 -13.42
CA LYS A 75 8.16 -16.67 -14.04
C LYS A 75 8.17 -16.82 -15.56
N LYS A 76 7.49 -17.85 -16.10
CA LYS A 76 7.49 -18.16 -17.54
C LYS A 76 6.53 -17.29 -18.35
N LYS A 77 5.42 -16.87 -17.75
CA LYS A 77 4.38 -16.06 -18.39
C LYS A 77 3.87 -15.02 -17.39
N GLN A 78 3.70 -13.78 -17.86
CA GLN A 78 3.25 -12.64 -17.07
C GLN A 78 2.06 -11.98 -17.74
N LYS A 79 0.95 -12.72 -17.88
CA LYS A 79 -0.26 -12.18 -18.50
C LYS A 79 -0.81 -11.02 -17.67
N GLY A 80 -1.20 -9.94 -18.35
CA GLY A 80 -1.67 -8.73 -17.70
C GLY A 80 -0.61 -8.06 -16.81
N GLU A 81 0.69 -8.22 -17.14
CA GLU A 81 1.81 -7.66 -16.40
C GLU A 81 1.83 -8.05 -14.91
N MET A 82 1.15 -9.15 -14.58
CA MET A 82 1.00 -9.63 -13.22
C MET A 82 1.80 -10.90 -12.97
N ARG A 83 2.59 -10.88 -11.90
CA ARG A 83 3.30 -12.03 -11.35
C ARG A 83 2.83 -12.29 -9.93
N LEU A 84 2.18 -13.43 -9.71
CA LEU A 84 1.71 -13.84 -8.38
C LEU A 84 2.76 -14.61 -7.58
N ASP A 85 3.76 -15.17 -8.27
CA ASP A 85 4.85 -15.93 -7.66
C ASP A 85 5.88 -15.06 -6.92
N THR A 86 5.86 -13.75 -7.14
CA THR A 86 6.76 -12.78 -6.49
C THR A 86 6.07 -11.88 -5.48
N LEU A 87 4.74 -11.96 -5.37
CA LEU A 87 4.00 -11.14 -4.42
C LEU A 87 4.25 -11.59 -2.98
N ASN A 88 4.44 -10.61 -2.12
CA ASN A 88 4.50 -10.87 -0.69
C ASN A 88 3.11 -11.26 -0.17
N TRP A 89 3.03 -12.33 0.57
CA TRP A 89 1.80 -12.76 1.24
C TRP A 89 1.38 -11.78 2.35
N ASN A 90 2.34 -11.13 3.01
CA ASN A 90 2.08 -10.09 3.99
C ASN A 90 1.78 -8.77 3.28
N MET A 91 0.50 -8.40 3.26
CA MET A 91 -0.01 -7.22 2.55
C MET A 91 0.10 -5.94 3.39
N THR A 92 0.43 -6.03 4.67
CA THR A 92 0.60 -4.85 5.54
C THR A 92 1.88 -4.10 5.21
N ASN A 93 2.90 -4.82 4.73
CA ASN A 93 4.19 -4.28 4.35
C ASN A 93 4.34 -4.25 2.83
N GLY A 94 4.55 -3.07 2.24
CA GLY A 94 4.86 -2.93 0.83
C GLY A 94 3.69 -2.57 -0.09
N SER A 95 3.92 -2.66 -1.40
CA SER A 95 3.00 -2.21 -2.46
C SER A 95 2.14 -3.33 -3.06
N ASP A 96 2.27 -4.56 -2.59
CA ASP A 96 1.64 -5.73 -3.22
C ASP A 96 0.14 -5.85 -2.91
N ALA A 97 -0.37 -5.14 -1.90
CA ALA A 97 -1.79 -5.12 -1.54
C ALA A 97 -2.71 -4.75 -2.72
N GLU A 98 -2.32 -3.78 -3.55
CA GLU A 98 -3.10 -3.38 -4.73
C GLU A 98 -3.18 -4.50 -5.78
N ARG A 99 -2.09 -5.24 -5.96
CA ARG A 99 -2.05 -6.39 -6.88
C ARG A 99 -2.90 -7.54 -6.35
N TRP A 100 -2.84 -7.83 -5.06
CA TRP A 100 -3.71 -8.82 -4.42
C TRP A 100 -5.18 -8.42 -4.49
N HIS A 101 -5.49 -7.12 -4.31
CA HIS A 101 -6.85 -6.61 -4.48
C HIS A 101 -7.36 -6.80 -5.90
N SER A 102 -6.52 -6.54 -6.91
CA SER A 102 -6.88 -6.79 -8.32
C SER A 102 -7.14 -8.27 -8.57
N ALA A 103 -6.33 -9.17 -7.99
CA ALA A 103 -6.54 -10.60 -8.08
C ALA A 103 -7.87 -11.04 -7.43
N LEU A 104 -8.19 -10.52 -6.23
CA LEU A 104 -9.45 -10.78 -5.55
C LEU A 104 -10.66 -10.40 -6.41
N ASN A 105 -10.63 -9.21 -7.02
CA ASN A 105 -11.74 -8.73 -7.84
C ASN A 105 -12.03 -9.66 -9.02
N VAL A 106 -11.02 -10.06 -9.79
CA VAL A 106 -11.23 -10.93 -10.96
C VAL A 106 -11.60 -12.36 -10.57
N ILE A 107 -11.19 -12.85 -9.40
CA ILE A 107 -11.62 -14.14 -8.84
C ILE A 107 -13.10 -14.07 -8.44
N ASN A 108 -13.52 -12.99 -7.77
CA ASN A 108 -14.92 -12.78 -7.36
C ASN A 108 -15.85 -12.65 -8.55
N LEU A 109 -15.43 -11.95 -9.60
CA LEU A 109 -16.20 -11.82 -10.84
C LEU A 109 -16.24 -13.12 -11.67
N GLY A 110 -15.46 -14.14 -11.29
CA GLY A 110 -15.35 -15.39 -12.04
C GLY A 110 -14.62 -15.25 -13.37
N GLU A 111 -13.84 -14.19 -13.55
CA GLU A 111 -13.03 -13.96 -14.74
C GLU A 111 -11.73 -14.77 -14.71
N MET A 112 -11.26 -15.10 -13.50
CA MET A 112 -10.06 -15.91 -13.27
C MET A 112 -10.35 -17.13 -12.38
N PRO A 113 -9.83 -18.30 -12.73
CA PRO A 113 -9.13 -18.65 -13.98
C PRO A 113 -10.05 -18.53 -15.22
N PRO A 114 -9.49 -18.31 -16.44
CA PRO A 114 -10.30 -18.24 -17.67
C PRO A 114 -11.09 -19.54 -17.88
N LYS A 115 -12.30 -19.47 -18.47
CA LYS A 115 -13.23 -20.61 -18.68
C LYS A 115 -12.59 -21.83 -19.37
N LYS A 116 -11.54 -21.62 -20.17
CA LYS A 116 -10.82 -22.70 -20.89
C LYS A 116 -9.75 -23.41 -20.04
N LYS A 117 -9.53 -22.99 -18.81
CA LYS A 117 -8.54 -23.53 -17.87
C LYS A 117 -9.24 -24.25 -16.71
N ALA A 118 -8.46 -25.03 -15.96
CA ALA A 118 -8.96 -25.66 -14.75
C ALA A 118 -9.52 -24.61 -13.80
N GLN A 119 -10.73 -24.82 -13.33
CA GLN A 119 -11.43 -23.92 -12.41
C GLN A 119 -11.15 -24.34 -10.97
N LEU A 120 -11.09 -23.34 -10.07
CA LEU A 120 -11.02 -23.60 -8.64
C LEU A 120 -12.27 -24.36 -8.19
N LYS A 121 -12.09 -25.32 -7.32
CA LYS A 121 -13.21 -25.94 -6.58
C LYS A 121 -13.85 -24.87 -5.68
N ASN A 122 -15.12 -25.03 -5.36
CA ASN A 122 -15.86 -24.07 -4.55
C ASN A 122 -15.19 -23.80 -3.19
N ASP A 123 -14.68 -24.84 -2.54
CA ASP A 123 -14.01 -24.72 -1.24
C ASP A 123 -12.66 -24.00 -1.38
N GLU A 124 -11.87 -24.33 -2.42
CA GLU A 124 -10.60 -23.68 -2.71
C GLU A 124 -10.80 -22.19 -3.06
N ARG A 125 -11.83 -21.88 -3.86
CA ARG A 125 -12.19 -20.50 -4.19
C ARG A 125 -12.55 -19.72 -2.94
N ARG A 126 -13.42 -20.26 -2.10
CA ARG A 126 -13.82 -19.63 -0.83
C ARG A 126 -12.61 -19.38 0.04
N MET A 127 -11.76 -20.37 0.25
CA MET A 127 -10.56 -20.26 1.08
C MET A 127 -9.64 -19.13 0.60
N VAL A 128 -9.39 -19.02 -0.71
CA VAL A 128 -8.56 -17.95 -1.28
C VAL A 128 -9.23 -16.59 -1.15
N VAL A 129 -10.53 -16.49 -1.42
CA VAL A 129 -11.29 -15.23 -1.33
C VAL A 129 -11.35 -14.71 0.11
N ASP A 130 -11.66 -15.58 1.07
CA ASP A 130 -11.72 -15.23 2.49
C ASP A 130 -10.34 -14.78 2.99
N TRP A 131 -9.30 -15.55 2.67
CA TRP A 131 -7.93 -15.18 3.04
C TRP A 131 -7.50 -13.82 2.44
N LEU A 132 -7.75 -13.57 1.14
CA LEU A 132 -7.45 -12.31 0.48
C LEU A 132 -8.21 -11.15 1.13
N SER A 133 -9.51 -11.33 1.38
CA SER A 133 -10.38 -10.31 1.96
C SER A 133 -9.91 -9.90 3.36
N ASP A 134 -9.58 -10.87 4.20
CA ASP A 134 -9.13 -10.63 5.57
C ASP A 134 -7.76 -9.93 5.62
N ASN A 135 -6.81 -10.39 4.79
CA ASN A 135 -5.48 -9.77 4.76
C ASN A 135 -5.50 -8.37 4.14
N LEU A 136 -6.31 -8.14 3.11
CA LEU A 136 -6.50 -6.80 2.55
C LEU A 136 -7.17 -5.84 3.54
N LYS A 137 -8.15 -6.34 4.32
CA LYS A 137 -8.76 -5.55 5.40
C LYS A 137 -7.75 -5.20 6.49
N LYS A 138 -6.93 -6.16 6.92
CA LYS A 138 -5.83 -5.90 7.87
C LYS A 138 -4.85 -4.86 7.32
N ALA A 139 -4.44 -4.99 6.06
CA ALA A 139 -3.55 -4.04 5.41
C ALA A 139 -4.15 -2.62 5.30
N ALA A 140 -5.44 -2.52 5.00
CA ALA A 140 -6.14 -1.23 4.95
C ALA A 140 -6.20 -0.57 6.34
N LEU A 141 -6.50 -1.34 7.39
CA LEU A 141 -6.51 -0.84 8.77
C LEU A 141 -5.11 -0.41 9.23
N ALA A 142 -4.07 -1.19 8.93
CA ALA A 142 -2.69 -0.82 9.25
C ALA A 142 -2.29 0.50 8.57
N LYS A 143 -2.63 0.69 7.30
CA LYS A 143 -2.42 1.95 6.60
C LYS A 143 -3.19 3.12 7.20
N GLN A 144 -4.38 2.91 7.77
CA GLN A 144 -5.15 3.95 8.44
C GLN A 144 -4.49 4.39 9.75
N VAL A 145 -3.89 3.47 10.50
CA VAL A 145 -3.17 3.78 11.74
C VAL A 145 -1.88 4.56 11.43
N ASP A 146 -1.20 4.21 10.34
CA ASP A 146 0.05 4.86 9.90
C ASP A 146 -0.22 6.17 9.12
N ASN A 147 -1.37 6.29 8.47
CA ASN A 147 -1.84 7.53 7.86
C ASN A 147 -2.40 8.48 8.91
N ARG A 148 -1.50 9.13 9.67
CA ARG A 148 -1.82 10.45 10.22
C ARG A 148 -2.39 11.27 9.07
N SER A 149 -3.55 11.87 9.33
CA SER A 149 -4.25 12.76 8.41
C SER A 149 -3.24 13.63 7.64
N VAL A 150 -2.98 13.26 6.39
CA VAL A 150 -2.10 14.06 5.54
C VAL A 150 -2.79 15.40 5.37
N MET A 151 -2.17 16.48 5.88
CA MET A 151 -2.65 17.81 5.58
C MET A 151 -2.62 18.00 4.07
N ARG A 152 -3.80 18.08 3.48
CA ARG A 152 -3.96 18.33 2.06
C ARG A 152 -4.54 19.72 1.84
N ARG A 153 -4.13 20.37 0.76
CA ARG A 153 -4.84 21.59 0.32
C ARG A 153 -6.28 21.25 -0.10
N LEU A 154 -7.14 22.22 -0.05
CA LEU A 154 -8.47 22.11 -0.64
C LEU A 154 -8.35 21.98 -2.17
N THR A 155 -9.25 21.24 -2.79
CA THR A 155 -9.41 21.29 -4.24
C THR A 155 -9.92 22.67 -4.65
N LYS A 156 -9.75 23.06 -5.91
CA LYS A 156 -10.29 24.31 -6.46
C LYS A 156 -11.79 24.49 -6.14
N VAL A 157 -12.56 23.42 -6.29
CA VAL A 157 -14.01 23.42 -6.02
C VAL A 157 -14.28 23.60 -4.53
N GLN A 158 -13.58 22.87 -3.66
CA GLN A 158 -13.73 23.00 -2.20
C GLN A 158 -13.37 24.40 -1.74
N TYR A 159 -12.26 24.96 -2.22
CA TYR A 159 -11.81 26.30 -1.90
C TYR A 159 -12.84 27.36 -2.33
N THR A 160 -13.30 27.29 -3.57
CA THR A 160 -14.33 28.20 -4.11
C THR A 160 -15.60 28.13 -3.29
N ASN A 161 -16.12 26.94 -3.03
CA ASN A 161 -17.34 26.77 -2.26
C ASN A 161 -17.23 27.31 -0.83
N SER A 162 -16.11 27.01 -0.16
CA SER A 162 -15.87 27.52 1.20
C SER A 162 -15.79 29.04 1.27
N LEU A 163 -15.13 29.68 0.32
CA LEU A 163 -15.09 31.15 0.28
C LEU A 163 -16.41 31.78 -0.11
N ASN A 164 -17.13 31.20 -1.05
CA ASN A 164 -18.46 31.69 -1.43
C ASN A 164 -19.44 31.63 -0.25
N GLU A 165 -19.41 30.52 0.49
CA GLU A 165 -20.24 30.35 1.69
C GLU A 165 -19.85 31.34 2.79
N LEU A 166 -18.56 31.52 3.04
CA LEU A 166 -18.05 32.42 4.08
C LEU A 166 -18.33 33.89 3.80
N LEU A 167 -18.18 34.30 2.52
CA LEU A 167 -18.28 35.72 2.10
C LEU A 167 -19.67 36.10 1.59
N GLY A 168 -20.55 35.13 1.39
CA GLY A 168 -21.89 35.36 0.82
C GLY A 168 -21.88 35.82 -0.64
N VAL A 169 -20.85 35.44 -1.41
CA VAL A 169 -20.67 35.83 -2.81
C VAL A 169 -20.70 34.61 -3.73
N SER A 170 -20.79 34.82 -5.03
CA SER A 170 -20.73 33.76 -6.04
C SER A 170 -19.62 34.08 -7.05
N VAL A 171 -18.38 33.76 -6.67
CA VAL A 171 -17.17 34.04 -7.46
C VAL A 171 -16.35 32.76 -7.58
N ASN A 172 -15.71 32.53 -8.74
CA ASN A 172 -14.81 31.39 -8.90
C ASN A 172 -13.39 31.71 -8.38
N PHE A 173 -13.20 31.53 -7.08
CA PHE A 173 -11.88 31.71 -6.44
C PHE A 173 -10.87 30.62 -6.80
N GLY A 174 -11.32 29.50 -7.39
CA GLY A 174 -10.43 28.40 -7.74
C GLY A 174 -9.49 28.68 -8.91
N ASP A 175 -9.75 29.71 -9.70
CA ASP A 175 -8.94 30.04 -10.88
C ASP A 175 -7.53 30.52 -10.53
N VAL A 176 -7.33 31.05 -9.32
CA VAL A 176 -5.99 31.46 -8.83
C VAL A 176 -5.16 30.30 -8.31
N LEU A 177 -5.76 29.11 -8.13
CA LEU A 177 -5.04 27.95 -7.61
C LEU A 177 -4.47 27.08 -8.74
N PRO A 178 -3.35 26.39 -8.49
CA PRO A 178 -2.83 25.40 -9.42
C PRO A 178 -3.85 24.27 -9.63
N ASP A 179 -3.78 23.61 -10.77
CA ASP A 179 -4.70 22.53 -11.12
C ASP A 179 -4.67 21.38 -10.13
N ASP A 180 -5.84 20.79 -9.89
CA ASP A 180 -5.95 19.62 -9.06
C ASP A 180 -5.45 18.39 -9.81
N GLY A 181 -4.43 17.73 -9.28
CA GLY A 181 -3.99 16.44 -9.77
C GLY A 181 -5.11 15.40 -9.66
N LYS A 182 -5.12 14.42 -10.57
CA LYS A 182 -6.06 13.29 -10.53
C LYS A 182 -5.33 12.03 -10.12
N SER A 183 -5.95 11.25 -9.24
CA SER A 183 -5.48 9.91 -8.92
C SER A 183 -5.65 8.97 -10.12
N LYS A 184 -5.03 7.80 -10.09
CA LYS A 184 -5.23 6.75 -11.11
C LYS A 184 -6.70 6.36 -11.27
N MET A 185 -7.52 6.56 -10.23
CA MET A 185 -8.96 6.33 -10.22
C MET A 185 -9.78 7.55 -10.67
N GLY A 186 -9.13 8.64 -11.09
CA GLY A 186 -9.78 9.86 -11.58
C GLY A 186 -10.23 10.86 -10.51
N PHE A 187 -10.06 10.57 -9.22
CA PHE A 187 -10.47 11.46 -8.13
C PHE A 187 -9.42 12.55 -7.88
N SER A 188 -9.88 13.80 -7.75
CA SER A 188 -9.04 14.97 -7.46
C SER A 188 -8.90 15.29 -5.97
N ASN A 189 -9.61 14.61 -5.09
CA ASN A 189 -9.60 14.85 -3.64
C ASN A 189 -8.66 13.93 -2.85
N ASN A 190 -7.73 13.25 -3.53
CA ASN A 190 -6.77 12.35 -2.91
C ASN A 190 -5.67 13.13 -2.19
N GLY A 191 -5.51 12.91 -0.88
CA GLY A 191 -4.51 13.57 -0.04
C GLY A 191 -3.06 13.38 -0.52
N ASN A 192 -2.72 12.25 -1.12
CA ASN A 192 -1.37 12.00 -1.63
C ASN A 192 -1.00 12.83 -2.87
N ILE A 193 -2.00 13.38 -3.57
CA ILE A 193 -1.80 14.18 -4.79
C ILE A 193 -1.91 15.68 -4.48
N LEU A 194 -2.68 16.04 -3.46
CA LEU A 194 -2.91 17.41 -3.02
C LEU A 194 -1.96 17.82 -1.89
N GLN A 195 -0.78 17.22 -1.79
CA GLN A 195 0.26 17.66 -0.85
C GLN A 195 0.78 19.04 -1.24
N THR A 196 0.94 19.89 -0.25
CA THR A 196 1.56 21.23 -0.38
C THR A 196 3.07 21.11 -0.36
#